data_4568111a9108b7417711b271bda5607d
#
_entry.id   4568111a9108b7417711b271bda5607d
#
_cell.length_a   1.000
_cell.length_b   1.000
_cell.length_c   1.000
_cell.angle_alpha   90.00
_cell.angle_beta   90.00
_cell.angle_gamma   90.00
#
_symmetry.space_group_name_H-M   'P 1'
#
loop_
_entity.id
_entity.type
_entity.pdbx_description
1 polymer ?
#
loop_
_entity_poly.entity_id
_entity_poly.type
_entity_poly.pdbx_seq_one_letter_code
_entity_poly.pdbx_strand_id
1 'polypeptide(L)'
;FLRQGYTSPIPFKGSSKKYLNQISVFCYIFVYQTVKKMYNSESKSTIKLPEPSLRRLPWYLAYIKLLQTKGEEYVSSTQIAKEIGVDSSKIAKDLSFINISGKTRVGYEINSLVAVLEEFLGFTSMHKAFIFGVGSLGAALMQDSGLSQYGLEVVAGFDVKPELAGTFINHIPVYPLSQFA
;
A
#
# COMPACT_ATOMS: atom_id res chain seq x y z
N PHE A 1 -10.96 3.46 22.64
CA PHE A 1 -9.80 4.37 22.53
C PHE A 1 -9.35 4.53 21.08
N LEU A 2 -10.22 5.09 20.21
CA LEU A 2 -9.88 5.48 18.85
C LEU A 2 -10.63 6.77 18.51
N ARG A 3 -10.18 7.90 19.02
CA ARG A 3 -10.55 9.24 18.57
C ARG A 3 -9.35 10.15 18.66
N GLN A 4 -8.51 10.17 17.64
CA GLN A 4 -7.74 11.36 17.28
C GLN A 4 -7.70 11.43 15.76
N GLY A 5 -8.29 12.51 15.26
CA GLY A 5 -8.44 13.02 13.93
C GLY A 5 -7.47 12.52 12.85
N TYR A 6 -7.93 11.60 12.03
CA TYR A 6 -7.26 11.24 10.80
C TYR A 6 -7.59 12.31 9.75
N THR A 7 -6.83 13.36 9.73
CA THR A 7 -6.75 14.21 8.55
C THR A 7 -5.81 13.51 7.56
N SER A 8 -6.30 13.22 6.35
CA SER A 8 -5.49 12.72 5.24
C SER A 8 -4.26 13.61 5.08
N PRO A 9 -3.04 13.10 5.23
CA PRO A 9 -1.87 13.97 5.35
C PRO A 9 -1.39 14.58 4.05
N ILE A 10 -2.01 14.29 2.90
CA ILE A 10 -1.55 14.82 1.60
C ILE A 10 -2.75 15.12 0.69
N PRO A 11 -3.08 16.40 0.40
CA PRO A 11 -4.07 16.75 -0.60
C PRO A 11 -3.48 16.58 -2.01
N PHE A 12 -3.94 15.60 -2.76
CA PHE A 12 -3.67 15.49 -4.19
C PHE A 12 -4.23 16.68 -4.95
N LYS A 13 -3.39 17.38 -5.71
CA LYS A 13 -3.77 18.44 -6.66
C LYS A 13 -3.63 17.89 -8.08
N GLY A 14 -4.69 17.34 -8.66
CA GLY A 14 -4.67 16.92 -10.06
C GLY A 14 -5.86 16.06 -10.47
N SER A 15 -6.06 15.83 -11.77
CA SER A 15 -7.14 15.03 -12.36
C SER A 15 -7.05 13.52 -12.01
N SER A 16 -5.95 13.05 -11.44
CA SER A 16 -5.73 11.68 -10.98
C SER A 16 -6.50 11.32 -9.71
N LYS A 17 -7.18 12.29 -9.08
CA LYS A 17 -8.00 12.09 -7.86
C LYS A 17 -8.99 10.93 -7.93
N LYS A 18 -9.53 10.64 -9.12
CA LYS A 18 -10.60 9.65 -9.28
C LYS A 18 -10.12 8.20 -9.12
N TYR A 19 -8.87 7.92 -9.49
CA TYR A 19 -8.29 6.57 -9.39
C TYR A 19 -7.57 6.32 -8.07
N LEU A 20 -7.01 7.37 -7.47
CA LEU A 20 -6.25 7.29 -6.23
C LEU A 20 -7.14 7.28 -4.97
N ASN A 21 -8.34 7.89 -5.01
CA ASN A 21 -9.25 7.92 -3.87
C ASN A 21 -9.89 6.55 -3.54
N GLN A 22 -10.01 5.64 -4.49
CA GLN A 22 -10.54 4.30 -4.24
C GLN A 22 -9.53 3.33 -3.62
N ILE A 23 -8.23 3.54 -3.89
CA ILE A 23 -7.14 2.67 -3.39
C ILE A 23 -6.61 3.17 -2.03
N SER A 24 -6.88 4.43 -1.67
CA SER A 24 -5.97 5.18 -0.82
C SER A 24 -6.06 4.97 0.69
N VAL A 25 -7.20 4.62 1.26
CA VAL A 25 -7.32 4.62 2.73
C VAL A 25 -7.12 3.24 3.33
N PHE A 26 -7.65 2.19 2.71
CA PHE A 26 -7.60 0.84 3.27
C PHE A 26 -6.29 0.11 2.97
N CYS A 27 -5.80 0.20 1.75
CA CYS A 27 -4.50 -0.35 1.39
C CYS A 27 -3.37 0.31 2.21
N TYR A 28 -3.50 1.61 2.49
CA TYR A 28 -2.56 2.37 3.29
C TYR A 28 -2.45 1.87 4.75
N ILE A 29 -3.57 1.67 5.44
CA ILE A 29 -3.55 1.25 6.85
C ILE A 29 -3.02 -0.18 6.98
N PHE A 30 -3.46 -1.07 6.11
CA PHE A 30 -3.10 -2.48 6.19
C PHE A 30 -1.66 -2.74 5.73
N VAL A 31 -1.22 -2.17 4.61
CA VAL A 31 0.16 -2.24 4.13
C VAL A 31 1.12 -1.62 5.14
N TYR A 32 0.76 -0.48 5.72
CA TYR A 32 1.56 0.16 6.76
C TYR A 32 1.76 -0.74 8.00
N GLN A 33 0.71 -1.40 8.47
CA GLN A 33 0.79 -2.29 9.64
C GLN A 33 1.63 -3.55 9.31
N THR A 34 1.48 -4.10 8.12
CA THR A 34 2.22 -5.29 7.69
C THR A 34 3.70 -4.97 7.49
N VAL A 35 4.03 -3.90 6.79
CA VAL A 35 5.42 -3.46 6.59
C VAL A 35 6.07 -3.07 7.92
N LYS A 36 5.35 -2.42 8.83
CA LYS A 36 5.84 -2.11 10.17
C LYS A 36 6.14 -3.37 10.99
N LYS A 37 5.32 -4.42 10.88
CA LYS A 37 5.54 -5.69 11.57
C LYS A 37 6.73 -6.46 10.98
N MET A 38 6.86 -6.52 9.66
CA MET A 38 8.01 -7.12 8.98
C MET A 38 9.30 -6.39 9.30
N TYR A 39 9.29 -5.07 9.27
CA TYR A 39 10.42 -4.21 9.62
C TYR A 39 10.92 -4.43 11.06
N ASN A 40 10.01 -4.72 12.00
CA ASN A 40 10.36 -4.97 13.40
C ASN A 40 10.79 -6.43 13.68
N SER A 41 10.49 -7.39 12.79
CA SER A 41 10.74 -8.82 13.01
C SER A 41 12.06 -9.33 12.40
N GLU A 42 12.63 -8.65 11.41
CA GLU A 42 13.86 -9.06 10.71
C GLU A 42 15.03 -8.10 10.94
N SER A 43 15.37 -7.82 12.19
CA SER A 43 16.50 -6.95 12.51
C SER A 43 17.83 -7.67 12.45
N LYS A 44 18.46 -7.74 11.27
CA LYS A 44 19.91 -7.90 11.15
C LYS A 44 20.61 -7.00 10.12
N SER A 45 19.88 -6.16 9.38
CA SER A 45 20.49 -5.05 8.61
C SER A 45 19.50 -3.86 8.59
N THR A 46 19.56 -3.03 9.61
CA THR A 46 18.56 -1.99 9.86
C THR A 46 18.76 -0.80 8.93
N ILE A 47 18.12 -0.81 7.77
CA ILE A 47 17.80 0.46 7.10
C ILE A 47 16.76 1.15 7.99
N LYS A 48 17.20 2.12 8.81
CA LYS A 48 16.27 2.94 9.61
C LYS A 48 15.54 3.94 8.72
N LEU A 49 14.53 3.46 8.01
CA LEU A 49 13.65 4.33 7.26
C LEU A 49 12.74 5.10 8.24
N PRO A 50 12.72 6.45 8.21
CA PRO A 50 11.80 7.22 9.03
C PRO A 50 10.34 6.88 8.71
N GLU A 51 9.48 6.78 9.72
CA GLU A 51 8.05 6.49 9.53
C GLU A 51 7.36 7.42 8.51
N PRO A 52 7.60 8.75 8.48
CA PRO A 52 7.03 9.61 7.45
C PRO A 52 7.47 9.25 6.03
N SER A 53 8.69 8.74 5.85
CA SER A 53 9.19 8.27 4.56
C SER A 53 8.49 6.99 4.13
N LEU A 54 8.37 6.02 5.04
CA LEU A 54 7.66 4.77 4.79
C LEU A 54 6.21 5.01 4.35
N ARG A 55 5.51 5.98 4.98
CA ARG A 55 4.14 6.34 4.63
C ARG A 55 3.98 6.91 3.21
N ARG A 56 5.03 7.48 2.63
CA ARG A 56 4.99 8.08 1.29
C ARG A 56 5.28 7.11 0.16
N LEU A 57 6.04 6.02 0.42
CA LEU A 57 6.46 5.08 -0.63
C LEU A 57 5.29 4.47 -1.42
N PRO A 58 4.15 4.06 -0.81
CA PRO A 58 3.00 3.56 -1.58
C PRO A 58 2.41 4.61 -2.53
N TRP A 59 2.45 5.89 -2.16
CA TRP A 59 1.99 6.99 -3.01
C TRP A 59 2.92 7.20 -4.21
N TYR A 60 4.24 7.09 -3.98
CA TYR A 60 5.21 7.14 -5.07
C TYR A 60 4.97 6.00 -6.05
N LEU A 61 4.83 4.78 -5.55
CA LEU A 61 4.56 3.60 -6.39
C LEU A 61 3.28 3.76 -7.21
N ALA A 62 2.18 4.21 -6.61
CA ALA A 62 0.92 4.41 -7.32
C ALA A 62 1.04 5.40 -8.49
N TYR A 63 1.73 6.52 -8.27
CA TYR A 63 1.97 7.51 -9.32
C TYR A 63 2.92 6.97 -10.41
N ILE A 64 3.99 6.29 -10.03
CA ILE A 64 4.98 5.76 -10.96
C ILE A 64 4.37 4.66 -11.83
N LYS A 65 3.51 3.79 -11.28
CA LYS A 65 2.74 2.82 -12.07
C LYS A 65 1.82 3.49 -13.09
N LEU A 66 1.21 4.62 -12.74
CA LEU A 66 0.42 5.41 -13.69
C LEU A 66 1.30 5.96 -14.84
N LEU A 67 2.53 6.39 -14.57
CA LEU A 67 3.47 6.81 -15.61
C LEU A 67 3.91 5.63 -16.47
N GLN A 68 4.15 4.48 -15.86
CA GLN A 68 4.48 3.23 -16.56
C GLN A 68 3.38 2.84 -17.56
N THR A 69 2.10 2.92 -17.19
CA THR A 69 0.98 2.64 -18.12
C THR A 69 0.88 3.66 -19.26
N LYS A 70 1.46 4.85 -19.11
CA LYS A 70 1.56 5.87 -20.17
C LYS A 70 2.77 5.68 -21.09
N GLY A 71 3.62 4.69 -20.81
CA GLY A 71 4.82 4.44 -21.59
C GLY A 71 6.00 5.37 -21.29
N GLU A 72 5.95 6.09 -20.17
CA GLU A 72 7.09 6.92 -19.74
C GLU A 72 8.27 6.03 -19.30
N GLU A 73 9.49 6.41 -19.67
CA GLU A 73 10.69 5.64 -19.32
C GLU A 73 11.36 6.16 -18.04
N TYR A 74 11.31 7.46 -17.82
CA TYR A 74 11.99 8.13 -16.70
C TYR A 74 11.06 9.09 -15.96
N VAL A 75 11.32 9.27 -14.67
CA VAL A 75 10.61 10.23 -13.80
C VAL A 75 11.59 10.97 -12.92
N SER A 76 11.43 12.28 -12.80
CA SER A 76 12.24 13.10 -11.88
C SER A 76 11.58 13.23 -10.51
N SER A 77 12.39 13.45 -9.45
CA SER A 77 11.85 13.78 -8.12
C SER A 77 10.98 15.04 -8.15
N THR A 78 11.27 15.99 -9.03
CA THR A 78 10.46 17.20 -9.21
C THR A 78 9.08 16.89 -9.80
N GLN A 79 9.01 15.95 -10.74
CA GLN A 79 7.74 15.51 -11.33
C GLN A 79 6.88 14.77 -10.30
N ILE A 80 7.49 13.87 -9.53
CA ILE A 80 6.80 13.18 -8.41
C ILE A 80 6.33 14.22 -7.37
N ALA A 81 7.18 15.19 -7.03
CA ALA A 81 6.89 16.26 -6.07
C ALA A 81 5.67 17.08 -6.46
N LYS A 82 5.56 17.44 -7.73
CA LYS A 82 4.45 18.24 -8.27
C LYS A 82 3.10 17.50 -8.14
N GLU A 83 3.09 16.20 -8.40
CA GLU A 83 1.86 15.39 -8.34
C GLU A 83 1.45 15.09 -6.91
N ILE A 84 2.40 14.68 -6.07
CA ILE A 84 2.12 14.21 -4.71
C ILE A 84 2.04 15.37 -3.70
N GLY A 85 2.57 16.54 -4.04
CA GLY A 85 2.58 17.71 -3.15
C GLY A 85 3.62 17.61 -2.03
N VAL A 86 4.73 16.91 -2.28
CA VAL A 86 5.86 16.75 -1.37
C VAL A 86 7.10 17.40 -1.98
N ASP A 87 7.97 17.94 -1.16
CA ASP A 87 9.22 18.52 -1.61
C ASP A 87 10.11 17.49 -2.34
N SER A 88 10.72 17.90 -3.47
CA SER A 88 11.54 17.01 -4.31
C SER A 88 12.79 16.49 -3.60
N SER A 89 13.36 17.28 -2.69
CA SER A 89 14.51 16.86 -1.89
C SER A 89 14.14 15.75 -0.89
N LYS A 90 12.92 15.80 -0.34
CA LYS A 90 12.39 14.73 0.52
C LYS A 90 12.19 13.45 -0.26
N ILE A 91 11.66 13.53 -1.49
CA ILE A 91 11.49 12.35 -2.36
C ILE A 91 12.83 11.72 -2.68
N ALA A 92 13.82 12.51 -3.10
CA ALA A 92 15.16 12.00 -3.38
C ALA A 92 15.79 11.33 -2.14
N LYS A 93 15.61 11.91 -0.95
CA LYS A 93 16.06 11.32 0.31
C LYS A 93 15.29 10.02 0.64
N ASP A 94 13.97 9.99 0.47
CA ASP A 94 13.15 8.79 0.72
C ASP A 94 13.59 7.63 -0.17
N LEU A 95 13.81 7.89 -1.45
CA LEU A 95 14.26 6.88 -2.41
C LEU A 95 15.70 6.42 -2.13
N SER A 96 16.55 7.28 -1.61
CA SER A 96 17.91 6.90 -1.20
C SER A 96 17.94 5.91 -0.05
N PHE A 97 16.96 5.94 0.85
CA PHE A 97 16.85 4.96 1.94
C PHE A 97 16.61 3.52 1.45
N ILE A 98 16.02 3.36 0.26
CA ILE A 98 15.76 2.07 -0.37
C ILE A 98 16.78 1.76 -1.48
N ASN A 99 17.97 2.37 -1.39
CA ASN A 99 19.09 2.19 -2.30
C ASN A 99 18.80 2.52 -3.78
N ILE A 100 17.86 3.41 -4.03
CA ILE A 100 17.61 3.93 -5.37
C ILE A 100 18.27 5.31 -5.52
N SER A 101 19.05 5.46 -6.58
CA SER A 101 19.64 6.72 -7.00
C SER A 101 19.22 7.07 -8.43
N GLY A 102 18.80 8.30 -8.63
CA GLY A 102 18.47 8.80 -9.96
C GLY A 102 19.72 9.12 -10.78
N LYS A 103 19.63 8.99 -12.09
CA LYS A 103 20.67 9.47 -13.02
C LYS A 103 20.61 10.98 -13.09
N THR A 104 21.78 11.62 -13.00
CA THR A 104 21.89 13.10 -13.07
C THR A 104 21.23 13.63 -14.35
N ARG A 105 20.36 14.63 -14.20
CA ARG A 105 19.59 15.29 -15.27
C ARG A 105 18.56 14.41 -16.00
N VAL A 106 18.49 13.12 -15.72
CA VAL A 106 17.53 12.18 -16.33
C VAL A 106 16.41 11.82 -15.33
N GLY A 107 16.76 11.49 -14.10
CA GLY A 107 15.85 11.02 -13.08
C GLY A 107 15.97 9.51 -12.84
N TYR A 108 14.87 8.91 -12.42
CA TYR A 108 14.77 7.48 -12.09
C TYR A 108 14.16 6.73 -13.27
N GLU A 109 14.72 5.59 -13.61
CA GLU A 109 14.14 4.67 -14.59
C GLU A 109 12.92 3.99 -13.96
N ILE A 110 11.76 4.10 -14.65
CA ILE A 110 10.45 3.77 -14.09
C ILE A 110 10.33 2.29 -13.74
N ASN A 111 10.76 1.39 -14.63
CA ASN A 111 10.60 -0.05 -14.40
C ASN A 111 11.43 -0.54 -13.21
N SER A 112 12.68 -0.07 -13.12
CA SER A 112 13.55 -0.36 -11.96
C SER A 112 12.99 0.21 -10.66
N LEU A 113 12.44 1.43 -10.71
CA LEU A 113 11.86 2.08 -9.54
C LEU A 113 10.60 1.35 -9.04
N VAL A 114 9.73 0.90 -9.96
CA VAL A 114 8.56 0.08 -9.61
C VAL A 114 9.00 -1.23 -8.96
N ALA A 115 9.94 -1.96 -9.58
CA ALA A 115 10.40 -3.26 -9.07
C ALA A 115 10.96 -3.15 -7.64
N VAL A 116 11.82 -2.16 -7.38
CA VAL A 116 12.41 -1.98 -6.04
C VAL A 116 11.35 -1.52 -5.02
N LEU A 117 10.43 -0.65 -5.41
CA LEU A 117 9.35 -0.23 -4.51
C LEU A 117 8.40 -1.38 -4.18
N GLU A 118 8.04 -2.23 -5.14
CA GLU A 118 7.19 -3.41 -4.92
C GLU A 118 7.88 -4.43 -4.02
N GLU A 119 9.16 -4.70 -4.25
CA GLU A 119 9.94 -5.59 -3.39
C GLU A 119 10.05 -5.05 -1.97
N PHE A 120 10.40 -3.77 -1.82
CA PHE A 120 10.52 -3.13 -0.51
C PHE A 120 9.19 -3.09 0.26
N LEU A 121 8.07 -2.88 -0.42
CA LEU A 121 6.73 -2.87 0.17
C LEU A 121 6.15 -4.27 0.39
N GLY A 122 6.85 -5.34 -0.03
CA GLY A 122 6.42 -6.73 0.13
C GLY A 122 5.33 -7.16 -0.86
N PHE A 123 5.11 -6.44 -1.96
CA PHE A 123 4.06 -6.75 -2.94
C PHE A 123 4.44 -7.89 -3.90
N THR A 124 5.70 -8.28 -3.92
CA THR A 124 6.23 -9.39 -4.72
C THR A 124 5.97 -10.76 -4.09
N SER A 125 5.60 -10.79 -2.80
CA SER A 125 5.31 -12.01 -2.04
C SER A 125 3.83 -12.07 -1.69
N MET A 126 3.19 -13.25 -1.83
CA MET A 126 1.79 -13.44 -1.48
C MET A 126 1.66 -13.78 0.01
N HIS A 127 0.87 -13.00 0.73
CA HIS A 127 0.58 -13.17 2.15
C HIS A 127 -0.88 -13.49 2.37
N LYS A 128 -1.18 -14.50 3.18
CA LYS A 128 -2.53 -14.84 3.59
C LYS A 128 -3.09 -13.74 4.51
N ALA A 129 -4.30 -13.28 4.20
CA ALA A 129 -5.00 -12.24 4.94
C ALA A 129 -6.34 -12.75 5.47
N PHE A 130 -6.74 -12.24 6.64
CA PHE A 130 -8.04 -12.48 7.26
C PHE A 130 -8.81 -11.16 7.35
N ILE A 131 -10.11 -11.20 7.07
CA ILE A 131 -11.01 -10.06 7.23
C ILE A 131 -11.79 -10.19 8.53
N PHE A 132 -11.65 -9.23 9.43
CA PHE A 132 -12.44 -9.17 10.67
C PHE A 132 -13.55 -8.12 10.53
N GLY A 133 -14.80 -8.57 10.66
CA GLY A 133 -15.99 -7.78 10.38
C GLY A 133 -16.42 -7.90 8.92
N VAL A 134 -17.32 -8.85 8.63
CA VAL A 134 -17.82 -9.14 7.28
C VAL A 134 -19.14 -8.38 7.02
N GLY A 135 -19.20 -7.10 7.40
CA GLY A 135 -20.24 -6.17 6.98
C GLY A 135 -20.02 -5.71 5.53
N SER A 136 -20.73 -4.66 5.11
CA SER A 136 -20.68 -4.17 3.72
C SER A 136 -19.26 -3.93 3.21
N LEU A 137 -18.37 -3.36 4.04
CA LEU A 137 -16.99 -3.10 3.66
C LEU A 137 -16.14 -4.38 3.62
N GLY A 138 -16.24 -5.23 4.66
CA GLY A 138 -15.50 -6.50 4.70
C GLY A 138 -15.89 -7.40 3.54
N ALA A 139 -17.19 -7.51 3.24
CA ALA A 139 -17.70 -8.27 2.11
C ALA A 139 -17.19 -7.70 0.77
N ALA A 140 -17.14 -6.38 0.61
CA ALA A 140 -16.58 -5.75 -0.59
C ALA A 140 -15.09 -6.06 -0.76
N LEU A 141 -14.30 -6.05 0.32
CA LEU A 141 -12.89 -6.43 0.29
C LEU A 141 -12.68 -7.91 -0.04
N MET A 142 -13.55 -8.80 0.42
CA MET A 142 -13.50 -10.23 0.08
C MET A 142 -13.85 -10.49 -1.40
N GLN A 143 -14.60 -9.59 -2.03
CA GLN A 143 -14.93 -9.65 -3.45
C GLN A 143 -13.89 -8.98 -4.35
N ASP A 144 -13.00 -8.16 -3.78
CA ASP A 144 -12.01 -7.39 -4.53
C ASP A 144 -10.84 -8.27 -4.97
N SER A 145 -10.72 -8.49 -6.27
CA SER A 145 -9.57 -9.19 -6.88
C SER A 145 -8.29 -8.33 -6.90
N GLY A 146 -8.39 -7.03 -6.62
CA GLY A 146 -7.27 -6.09 -6.66
C GLY A 146 -6.28 -6.26 -5.50
N LEU A 147 -6.67 -6.91 -4.41
CA LEU A 147 -5.79 -7.10 -3.25
C LEU A 147 -4.56 -7.96 -3.57
N SER A 148 -4.68 -8.89 -4.50
CA SER A 148 -3.56 -9.73 -4.96
C SER A 148 -2.42 -8.93 -5.58
N GLN A 149 -2.71 -7.77 -6.19
CA GLN A 149 -1.70 -6.86 -6.74
C GLN A 149 -0.80 -6.25 -5.66
N TYR A 150 -1.24 -6.31 -4.41
CA TYR A 150 -0.51 -5.83 -3.23
C TYR A 150 0.03 -6.99 -2.37
N GLY A 151 0.14 -8.19 -2.96
CA GLY A 151 0.65 -9.37 -2.27
C GLY A 151 -0.30 -9.91 -1.18
N LEU A 152 -1.62 -9.70 -1.30
CA LEU A 152 -2.60 -10.13 -0.31
C LEU A 152 -3.59 -11.13 -0.91
N GLU A 153 -3.68 -12.32 -0.29
CA GLU A 153 -4.68 -13.33 -0.56
C GLU A 153 -5.63 -13.43 0.64
N VAL A 154 -6.89 -13.01 0.45
CA VAL A 154 -7.90 -13.17 1.51
C VAL A 154 -8.34 -14.63 1.54
N VAL A 155 -8.06 -15.31 2.64
CA VAL A 155 -8.35 -16.76 2.80
C VAL A 155 -9.52 -17.05 3.74
N ALA A 156 -9.93 -16.10 4.59
CA ALA A 156 -11.12 -16.22 5.43
C ALA A 156 -11.63 -14.87 5.92
N GLY A 157 -12.93 -14.81 6.20
CA GLY A 157 -13.59 -13.75 6.96
C GLY A 157 -14.00 -14.22 8.35
N PHE A 158 -14.05 -13.32 9.32
CA PHE A 158 -14.53 -13.56 10.67
C PHE A 158 -15.55 -12.50 11.07
N ASP A 159 -16.69 -12.90 11.62
CA ASP A 159 -17.71 -11.97 12.11
C ASP A 159 -18.31 -12.45 13.44
N VAL A 160 -18.88 -11.50 14.19
CA VAL A 160 -19.62 -11.78 15.43
C VAL A 160 -21.07 -12.20 15.18
N LYS A 161 -21.59 -11.92 13.98
CA LYS A 161 -22.98 -12.22 13.60
C LYS A 161 -23.15 -13.68 13.27
N PRO A 162 -24.00 -14.41 14.02
CA PRO A 162 -24.19 -15.85 13.81
C PRO A 162 -24.72 -16.21 12.42
N GLU A 163 -25.53 -15.33 11.82
CA GLU A 163 -26.12 -15.52 10.50
C GLU A 163 -25.10 -15.52 9.35
N LEU A 164 -23.91 -14.98 9.58
CA LEU A 164 -22.81 -14.99 8.61
C LEU A 164 -21.91 -16.22 8.76
N ALA A 165 -21.97 -16.90 9.89
CA ALA A 165 -21.15 -18.08 10.15
C ALA A 165 -21.48 -19.23 9.19
N GLY A 166 -20.46 -19.80 8.55
CA GLY A 166 -20.62 -20.87 7.57
C GLY A 166 -21.06 -20.41 6.18
N THR A 167 -21.23 -19.11 5.96
CA THR A 167 -21.47 -18.56 4.61
C THR A 167 -20.17 -18.42 3.82
N PHE A 168 -20.30 -18.17 2.52
CA PHE A 168 -19.17 -17.89 1.62
C PHE A 168 -19.39 -16.57 0.90
N ILE A 169 -18.32 -15.79 0.76
CA ILE A 169 -18.29 -14.59 -0.08
C ILE A 169 -17.18 -14.77 -1.08
N ASN A 170 -17.51 -14.78 -2.38
CA ASN A 170 -16.53 -15.02 -3.45
C ASN A 170 -15.63 -16.23 -3.19
N HIS A 171 -16.24 -17.39 -2.81
CA HIS A 171 -15.57 -18.65 -2.44
C HIS A 171 -14.74 -18.60 -1.15
N ILE A 172 -14.67 -17.47 -0.47
CA ILE A 172 -13.95 -17.32 0.79
C ILE A 172 -14.90 -17.60 1.95
N PRO A 173 -14.56 -18.54 2.86
CA PRO A 173 -15.41 -18.90 3.98
C PRO A 173 -15.47 -17.79 5.04
N VAL A 174 -16.63 -17.66 5.68
CA VAL A 174 -16.85 -16.79 6.84
C VAL A 174 -17.02 -17.65 8.08
N TYR A 175 -16.21 -17.41 9.09
CA TYR A 175 -16.22 -18.11 10.37
C TYR A 175 -16.74 -17.22 11.50
N PRO A 176 -17.33 -17.78 12.55
CA PRO A 176 -17.61 -17.02 13.75
C PRO A 176 -16.31 -16.55 14.40
N LEU A 177 -16.30 -15.34 14.95
CA LEU A 177 -15.10 -14.76 15.56
C LEU A 177 -14.52 -15.65 16.69
N SER A 178 -15.35 -16.42 17.37
CA SER A 178 -14.95 -17.36 18.42
C SER A 178 -14.03 -18.49 17.94
N GLN A 179 -13.96 -18.76 16.64
CA GLN A 179 -13.05 -19.76 16.06
C GLN A 179 -11.66 -19.21 15.72
N PHE A 180 -11.46 -17.90 15.90
CA PHE A 180 -10.15 -17.29 15.78
C PHE A 180 -9.43 -17.35 17.14
N ALA A 181 -9.06 -18.52 17.59
CA ALA A 181 -8.32 -18.73 18.84
C ALA A 181 -7.01 -19.49 18.55
#